data_3909830d36fdafe1bbcc56594d14d3bc
#
_entry.id   3909830d36fdafe1bbcc56594d14d3bc
#
_cell.length_a   1.000
_cell.length_b   1.000
_cell.length_c   1.000
_cell.angle_alpha   90.00
_cell.angle_beta   90.00
_cell.angle_gamma   90.00
#
_symmetry.space_group_name_H-M   'P 1'
#
loop_
_entity.id
_entity.type
_entity.pdbx_description
1 polymer ?
#
loop_
_entity_poly.entity_id
_entity_poly.type
_entity_poly.pdbx_seq_one_letter_code
_entity_poly.pdbx_strand_id
1 'polypeptide(L)'
;EAGLLENVQMPFEDPLVGAVGTRQNVYQRDSNIWRKVADWLVNVRYLDYVPAMGKAGAVPCVSGRTAVYRRIAVLPVLDHLENEFFMGRRCISGDDGRLTWLVLASGYKTVHQSSARALSMFPASFRAFVKQRVRWSRNSYRCYLTAVAKGWLWHTPFITKITVLQMLVTPITMGLSIYYLIFARLNLTVIGIVAVFAWLILGRGIRGISNLREHPKDILILPVLAFAVILVALPIKLYAFCTMNKQGWLTRHADQIGGDGQSFTTLDTATVERSVIA
;
A
#
# COMPACT_ATOMS: atom_id res chain seq x y z
N GLU A 1 13.39 12.92 -5.97
CA GLU A 1 13.80 13.34 -7.31
C GLU A 1 13.67 14.87 -7.42
N ALA A 2 14.35 15.48 -8.40
CA ALA A 2 14.27 16.91 -8.63
C ALA A 2 12.81 17.33 -8.93
N GLY A 3 12.41 18.54 -8.51
CA GLY A 3 11.04 19.03 -8.69
C GLY A 3 9.97 18.38 -7.82
N LEU A 4 10.31 17.53 -6.85
CA LEU A 4 9.34 16.85 -5.98
C LEU A 4 8.45 17.86 -5.25
N LEU A 5 9.03 18.89 -4.63
CA LEU A 5 8.28 19.87 -3.83
C LEU A 5 7.39 20.75 -4.71
N GLU A 6 7.88 21.20 -5.85
CA GLU A 6 7.11 21.97 -6.80
C GLU A 6 5.91 21.18 -7.33
N ASN A 7 6.17 19.96 -7.80
CA ASN A 7 5.12 19.10 -8.35
C ASN A 7 4.06 18.73 -7.32
N VAL A 8 4.44 18.46 -6.05
CA VAL A 8 3.47 18.05 -5.03
C VAL A 8 2.60 19.20 -4.56
N GLN A 9 3.03 20.45 -4.76
CA GLN A 9 2.26 21.63 -4.40
C GLN A 9 1.16 21.96 -5.42
N MET A 10 1.37 21.66 -6.70
CA MET A 10 0.43 21.98 -7.78
C MET A 10 -1.04 21.60 -7.50
N PRO A 11 -1.36 20.37 -7.02
CA PRO A 11 -2.75 20.03 -6.76
C PRO A 11 -3.43 20.84 -5.66
N PHE A 12 -2.66 21.53 -4.79
CA PHE A 12 -3.21 22.38 -3.73
C PHE A 12 -3.72 23.72 -4.23
N GLU A 13 -3.60 24.05 -5.51
CA GLU A 13 -4.31 25.15 -6.15
C GLU A 13 -5.82 24.96 -6.04
N ASP A 14 -6.32 23.72 -6.08
CA ASP A 14 -7.69 23.40 -5.71
C ASP A 14 -7.84 23.46 -4.17
N PRO A 15 -8.65 24.39 -3.62
CA PRO A 15 -8.84 24.54 -2.18
C PRO A 15 -9.48 23.31 -1.53
N LEU A 16 -10.16 22.46 -2.30
CA LEU A 16 -10.76 21.23 -1.82
C LEU A 16 -9.75 20.09 -1.69
N VAL A 17 -8.54 20.22 -2.20
CA VAL A 17 -7.50 19.20 -2.02
C VAL A 17 -6.91 19.29 -0.62
N GLY A 18 -7.14 18.25 0.18
CA GLY A 18 -6.64 18.11 1.54
C GLY A 18 -5.38 17.26 1.67
N ALA A 19 -5.14 16.34 0.72
CA ALA A 19 -3.96 15.50 0.73
C ALA A 19 -3.49 15.14 -0.67
N VAL A 20 -2.17 15.09 -0.85
CA VAL A 20 -1.50 14.73 -2.10
C VAL A 20 -0.52 13.60 -1.86
N GLY A 21 -0.70 12.49 -2.57
CA GLY A 21 0.25 11.39 -2.63
C GLY A 21 1.19 11.51 -3.82
N THR A 22 2.40 11.02 -3.66
CA THR A 22 3.43 11.03 -4.69
C THR A 22 3.62 9.65 -5.31
N ARG A 23 4.19 9.60 -6.52
CA ARG A 23 4.65 8.35 -7.12
C ARG A 23 5.91 7.86 -6.39
N GLN A 24 5.83 6.65 -5.86
CA GLN A 24 6.97 6.01 -5.21
C GLN A 24 7.63 5.03 -6.16
N ASN A 25 8.94 5.12 -6.26
CA ASN A 25 9.79 4.18 -6.99
C ASN A 25 10.66 3.41 -5.99
N VAL A 26 11.03 2.19 -6.33
CA VAL A 26 11.87 1.35 -5.46
C VAL A 26 13.34 1.70 -5.68
N TYR A 27 14.02 2.10 -4.61
CA TYR A 27 15.46 2.36 -4.64
C TYR A 27 16.23 1.08 -4.92
N GLN A 28 17.19 1.13 -5.86
CA GLN A 28 18.00 -0.01 -6.29
C GLN A 28 17.15 -1.27 -6.61
N ARG A 29 16.09 -1.12 -7.40
CA ARG A 29 15.14 -2.18 -7.74
C ARG A 29 15.80 -3.48 -8.23
N ASP A 30 16.88 -3.36 -8.99
CA ASP A 30 17.55 -4.50 -9.65
C ASP A 30 18.56 -5.22 -8.76
N SER A 31 18.80 -4.75 -7.53
CA SER A 31 19.79 -5.33 -6.63
C SER A 31 19.41 -6.73 -6.11
N ASN A 32 18.11 -7.06 -6.06
CA ASN A 32 17.65 -8.41 -5.72
C ASN A 32 16.20 -8.66 -6.15
N ILE A 33 15.80 -9.93 -6.15
CA ILE A 33 14.47 -10.37 -6.61
C ILE A 33 13.33 -9.80 -5.77
N TRP A 34 13.50 -9.59 -4.46
CA TRP A 34 12.43 -9.08 -3.58
C TRP A 34 12.17 -7.60 -3.83
N ARG A 35 13.20 -6.81 -4.15
CA ARG A 35 13.03 -5.42 -4.59
C ARG A 35 12.36 -5.36 -5.96
N LYS A 36 12.68 -6.25 -6.90
CA LYS A 36 11.97 -6.36 -8.19
C LYS A 36 10.50 -6.71 -8.00
N VAL A 37 10.20 -7.70 -7.17
CA VAL A 37 8.81 -8.05 -6.83
C VAL A 37 8.09 -6.88 -6.16
N ALA A 38 8.77 -6.17 -5.25
CA ALA A 38 8.20 -4.98 -4.62
C ALA A 38 7.93 -3.87 -5.63
N ASP A 39 8.85 -3.62 -6.56
CA ASP A 39 8.73 -2.63 -7.62
C ASP A 39 7.54 -2.93 -8.54
N TRP A 40 7.39 -4.17 -8.99
CA TRP A 40 6.20 -4.60 -9.74
C TRP A 40 4.91 -4.25 -9.01
N LEU A 41 4.81 -4.60 -7.73
CA LEU A 41 3.60 -4.35 -6.92
C LEU A 41 3.36 -2.87 -6.67
N VAL A 42 4.41 -2.08 -6.56
CA VAL A 42 4.37 -0.62 -6.43
C VAL A 42 3.92 0.02 -7.74
N ASN A 43 4.48 -0.40 -8.87
CA ASN A 43 4.13 0.15 -10.18
C ASN A 43 2.68 -0.17 -10.56
N VAL A 44 2.20 -1.40 -10.38
CA VAL A 44 0.78 -1.74 -10.59
C VAL A 44 -0.13 -0.84 -9.75
N ARG A 45 0.27 -0.45 -8.54
CA ARG A 45 -0.49 0.47 -7.71
C ARG A 45 -0.43 1.91 -8.23
N TYR A 46 0.76 2.42 -8.53
CA TYR A 46 0.98 3.85 -8.82
C TYR A 46 0.88 4.22 -10.30
N LEU A 47 0.85 3.25 -11.22
CA LEU A 47 0.59 3.51 -12.64
C LEU A 47 -0.88 3.37 -13.00
N ASP A 48 -1.63 2.50 -12.31
CA ASP A 48 -3.01 2.16 -12.68
C ASP A 48 -4.03 2.62 -11.63
N TYR A 49 -4.03 2.00 -10.44
CA TYR A 49 -5.12 2.17 -9.46
C TYR A 49 -5.14 3.54 -8.78
N VAL A 50 -4.00 3.97 -8.27
CA VAL A 50 -3.92 5.21 -7.48
C VAL A 50 -4.16 6.44 -8.35
N PRO A 51 -3.62 6.56 -9.58
CA PRO A 51 -3.95 7.66 -10.47
C PRO A 51 -5.44 7.74 -10.83
N ALA A 52 -6.10 6.60 -11.07
CA ALA A 52 -7.53 6.56 -11.36
C ALA A 52 -8.37 7.09 -10.19
N MET A 53 -8.07 6.63 -8.96
CA MET A 53 -8.74 7.14 -7.75
C MET A 53 -8.37 8.60 -7.45
N GLY A 54 -7.13 9.01 -7.76
CA GLY A 54 -6.66 10.39 -7.61
C GLY A 54 -7.39 11.37 -8.52
N LYS A 55 -7.63 10.99 -9.78
CA LYS A 55 -8.46 11.78 -10.71
C LYS A 55 -9.91 11.92 -10.22
N ALA A 56 -10.42 10.91 -9.54
CA ALA A 56 -11.73 10.94 -8.91
C ALA A 56 -11.74 11.69 -7.55
N GLY A 57 -10.60 12.15 -7.05
CA GLY A 57 -10.47 12.93 -5.82
C GLY A 57 -10.53 12.11 -4.53
N ALA A 58 -10.40 10.78 -4.57
CA ALA A 58 -10.53 9.95 -3.38
C ALA A 58 -9.56 8.75 -3.38
N VAL A 59 -8.28 9.03 -3.21
CA VAL A 59 -7.26 8.02 -2.92
C VAL A 59 -7.45 7.50 -1.49
N PRO A 60 -7.71 6.21 -1.25
CA PRO A 60 -8.06 5.70 0.07
C PRO A 60 -6.88 5.56 1.05
N CYS A 61 -5.67 5.78 0.57
CA CYS A 61 -4.45 5.81 1.39
C CYS A 61 -3.35 6.57 0.66
N VAL A 62 -3.10 7.78 1.13
CA VAL A 62 -1.92 8.59 0.76
C VAL A 62 -0.76 8.12 1.62
N SER A 63 0.25 7.52 0.98
CA SER A 63 1.32 6.82 1.71
C SER A 63 2.19 7.78 2.53
N GLY A 64 2.35 7.50 3.81
CA GLY A 64 3.17 8.29 4.75
C GLY A 64 4.67 8.36 4.43
N ARG A 65 5.14 7.67 3.39
CA ARG A 65 6.54 7.80 2.92
C ARG A 65 6.81 9.16 2.28
N THR A 66 5.83 9.68 1.52
CA THR A 66 5.88 10.99 0.87
C THR A 66 4.45 11.48 0.66
N ALA A 67 3.85 11.96 1.73
CA ALA A 67 2.51 12.53 1.73
C ALA A 67 2.57 13.99 2.14
N VAL A 68 1.80 14.83 1.46
CA VAL A 68 1.65 16.23 1.84
C VAL A 68 0.18 16.50 2.12
N TYR A 69 -0.09 17.20 3.20
CA TYR A 69 -1.43 17.50 3.66
C TYR A 69 -1.65 18.99 3.83
N ARG A 70 -2.84 19.45 3.51
CA ARG A 70 -3.27 20.82 3.82
C ARG A 70 -3.48 20.96 5.33
N ARG A 71 -2.79 21.90 5.96
CA ARG A 71 -2.81 22.09 7.41
C ARG A 71 -4.24 22.23 7.97
N ILE A 72 -5.08 23.02 7.33
CA ILE A 72 -6.46 23.25 7.78
C ILE A 72 -7.35 22.00 7.67
N ALA A 73 -7.00 21.02 6.82
CA ALA A 73 -7.71 19.75 6.71
C ALA A 73 -7.26 18.74 7.79
N VAL A 74 -6.04 18.90 8.31
CA VAL A 74 -5.44 17.95 9.26
C VAL A 74 -5.69 18.35 10.71
N LEU A 75 -5.46 19.63 11.06
CA LEU A 75 -5.53 20.09 12.45
C LEU A 75 -6.83 19.71 13.16
N PRO A 76 -8.02 19.87 12.56
CA PRO A 76 -9.28 19.53 13.23
C PRO A 76 -9.48 18.05 13.50
N VAL A 77 -8.73 17.17 12.81
CA VAL A 77 -8.91 15.70 12.90
C VAL A 77 -7.79 15.00 13.66
N LEU A 78 -6.78 15.72 14.15
CA LEU A 78 -5.64 15.14 14.87
C LEU A 78 -6.08 14.41 16.15
N ASP A 79 -6.95 14.99 16.93
CA ASP A 79 -7.47 14.38 18.15
C ASP A 79 -8.18 13.04 17.86
N HIS A 80 -8.98 12.99 16.80
CA HIS A 80 -9.59 11.76 16.33
C HIS A 80 -8.57 10.72 15.87
N LEU A 81 -7.48 11.14 15.22
CA LEU A 81 -6.41 10.25 14.79
C LEU A 81 -5.67 9.65 15.99
N GLU A 82 -5.38 10.45 17.01
CA GLU A 82 -4.64 10.02 18.19
C GLU A 82 -5.47 9.11 19.10
N ASN A 83 -6.78 9.34 19.18
CA ASN A 83 -7.70 8.63 20.07
C ASN A 83 -8.58 7.59 19.34
N GLU A 84 -8.15 7.12 18.17
CA GLU A 84 -8.88 6.09 17.44
C GLU A 84 -8.68 4.70 18.06
N PHE A 85 -9.78 3.97 18.19
CA PHE A 85 -9.80 2.59 18.65
C PHE A 85 -10.38 1.67 17.57
N PHE A 86 -9.81 0.48 17.45
CA PHE A 86 -10.35 -0.58 16.62
C PHE A 86 -10.46 -1.87 17.44
N MET A 87 -11.68 -2.44 17.54
CA MET A 87 -11.97 -3.64 18.34
C MET A 87 -11.43 -3.54 19.78
N GLY A 88 -11.66 -2.40 20.44
CA GLY A 88 -11.24 -2.13 21.82
C GLY A 88 -9.75 -1.84 22.02
N ARG A 89 -8.94 -1.75 20.96
CA ARG A 89 -7.50 -1.44 21.05
C ARG A 89 -7.19 -0.12 20.37
N ARG A 90 -6.38 0.72 21.04
CA ARG A 90 -5.91 1.99 20.48
C ARG A 90 -5.10 1.73 19.20
N CYS A 91 -5.38 2.47 18.14
CA CYS A 91 -4.66 2.36 16.88
C CYS A 91 -3.30 3.05 16.96
N ILE A 92 -2.21 2.29 16.78
CA ILE A 92 -0.82 2.78 16.86
C ILE A 92 -0.19 2.88 15.46
N SER A 93 -0.60 2.00 14.53
CA SER A 93 0.01 1.90 13.20
C SER A 93 -1.03 2.08 12.10
N GLY A 94 -0.57 2.52 10.91
CA GLY A 94 -1.44 2.81 9.75
C GLY A 94 -2.05 4.21 9.81
N ASP A 95 -1.34 5.10 10.45
CA ASP A 95 -1.62 6.52 10.58
C ASP A 95 -1.86 7.20 9.22
N ASP A 96 -1.10 6.84 8.21
CA ASP A 96 -1.24 7.33 6.83
C ASP A 96 -2.63 7.07 6.23
N GLY A 97 -3.09 5.83 6.29
CA GLY A 97 -4.43 5.48 5.81
C GLY A 97 -5.54 6.08 6.66
N ARG A 98 -5.39 6.08 7.99
CA ARG A 98 -6.35 6.63 8.93
C ARG A 98 -6.52 8.13 8.73
N LEU A 99 -5.41 8.88 8.67
CA LEU A 99 -5.43 10.31 8.39
C LEU A 99 -6.06 10.62 7.03
N THR A 100 -5.75 9.81 6.00
CA THR A 100 -6.36 9.96 4.68
C THR A 100 -7.89 9.87 4.75
N TRP A 101 -8.43 8.90 5.49
CA TRP A 101 -9.88 8.76 5.63
C TRP A 101 -10.53 9.85 6.47
N LEU A 102 -9.85 10.36 7.48
CA LEU A 102 -10.34 11.52 8.25
C LEU A 102 -10.42 12.77 7.38
N VAL A 103 -9.42 13.02 6.53
CA VAL A 103 -9.42 14.12 5.56
C VAL A 103 -10.56 13.96 4.54
N LEU A 104 -10.78 12.73 4.01
CA LEU A 104 -11.92 12.46 3.12
C LEU A 104 -13.26 12.66 3.84
N ALA A 105 -13.39 12.19 5.08
CA ALA A 105 -14.60 12.33 5.89
C ALA A 105 -14.93 13.82 6.21
N SER A 106 -13.91 14.66 6.23
CA SER A 106 -14.08 16.12 6.39
C SER A 106 -14.45 16.86 5.10
N GLY A 107 -14.72 16.12 4.01
CA GLY A 107 -15.15 16.70 2.73
C GLY A 107 -14.03 17.14 1.78
N TYR A 108 -12.75 16.93 2.17
CA TYR A 108 -11.63 17.22 1.29
C TYR A 108 -11.36 16.11 0.30
N LYS A 109 -10.75 16.45 -0.84
CA LYS A 109 -10.24 15.49 -1.82
C LYS A 109 -8.86 14.98 -1.41
N THR A 110 -8.58 13.72 -1.74
CA THR A 110 -7.23 13.14 -1.69
C THR A 110 -6.81 12.73 -3.09
N VAL A 111 -5.70 13.25 -3.56
CA VAL A 111 -5.27 13.10 -4.95
C VAL A 111 -3.89 12.47 -5.07
N HIS A 112 -3.52 12.11 -6.29
CA HIS A 112 -2.21 11.55 -6.60
C HIS A 112 -1.52 12.39 -7.67
N GLN A 113 -0.29 12.83 -7.40
CA GLN A 113 0.53 13.58 -8.33
C GLN A 113 1.63 12.68 -8.89
N SER A 114 1.45 12.21 -10.12
CA SER A 114 2.36 11.26 -10.77
C SER A 114 3.72 11.86 -11.13
N SER A 115 3.81 13.19 -11.34
CA SER A 115 5.07 13.90 -11.60
C SER A 115 5.90 14.13 -10.34
N ALA A 116 5.29 14.11 -9.17
CA ALA A 116 5.99 14.16 -7.89
C ALA A 116 6.54 12.77 -7.53
N ARG A 117 7.82 12.52 -7.81
CA ARG A 117 8.44 11.20 -7.70
C ARG A 117 9.40 11.13 -6.52
N ALA A 118 9.32 10.05 -5.73
CA ALA A 118 10.20 9.78 -4.62
C ALA A 118 10.76 8.37 -4.68
N LEU A 119 12.05 8.21 -4.35
CA LEU A 119 12.68 6.91 -4.15
C LEU A 119 12.41 6.43 -2.73
N SER A 120 12.00 5.19 -2.60
CA SER A 120 11.69 4.58 -1.31
C SER A 120 12.46 3.28 -1.11
N MET A 121 12.95 3.07 0.12
CA MET A 121 13.58 1.82 0.52
C MET A 121 12.53 0.72 0.66
N PHE A 122 12.82 -0.43 0.07
CA PHE A 122 12.00 -1.64 0.16
C PHE A 122 12.83 -2.82 0.68
N PRO A 123 12.20 -3.81 1.33
CA PRO A 123 12.91 -4.93 1.90
C PRO A 123 13.73 -5.70 0.88
N ALA A 124 14.97 -6.01 1.25
CA ALA A 124 15.89 -6.79 0.45
C ALA A 124 15.79 -8.30 0.73
N SER A 125 15.08 -8.73 1.78
CA SER A 125 14.93 -10.12 2.17
C SER A 125 13.47 -10.57 2.17
N PHE A 126 13.25 -11.87 1.94
CA PHE A 126 11.92 -12.47 2.01
C PHE A 126 11.22 -12.25 3.35
N ARG A 127 11.94 -12.47 4.46
CA ARG A 127 11.38 -12.30 5.81
C ARG A 127 10.91 -10.86 6.07
N ALA A 128 11.71 -9.87 5.69
CA ALA A 128 11.35 -8.46 5.82
C ALA A 128 10.18 -8.09 4.90
N PHE A 129 10.17 -8.62 3.66
CA PHE A 129 9.07 -8.45 2.73
C PHE A 129 7.75 -8.99 3.29
N VAL A 130 7.73 -10.21 3.83
CA VAL A 130 6.54 -10.82 4.45
C VAL A 130 6.04 -9.98 5.63
N LYS A 131 6.94 -9.59 6.56
CA LYS A 131 6.60 -8.73 7.71
C LYS A 131 5.97 -7.41 7.28
N GLN A 132 6.54 -6.75 6.27
CA GLN A 132 5.99 -5.51 5.72
C GLN A 132 4.59 -5.72 5.14
N ARG A 133 4.39 -6.80 4.36
CA ARG A 133 3.08 -7.11 3.75
C ARG A 133 2.01 -7.44 4.78
N VAL A 134 2.33 -8.20 5.83
CA VAL A 134 1.41 -8.47 6.94
C VAL A 134 0.99 -7.17 7.62
N ARG A 135 1.94 -6.29 7.95
CA ARG A 135 1.66 -4.99 8.57
C ARG A 135 0.75 -4.13 7.70
N TRP A 136 1.07 -3.99 6.42
CA TRP A 136 0.26 -3.17 5.49
C TRP A 136 -1.13 -3.74 5.29
N SER A 137 -1.27 -5.06 5.19
CA SER A 137 -2.59 -5.70 5.07
C SER A 137 -3.43 -5.49 6.31
N ARG A 138 -2.87 -5.64 7.53
CA ARG A 138 -3.57 -5.34 8.79
C ARG A 138 -4.05 -3.88 8.84
N ASN A 139 -3.17 -2.94 8.49
CA ASN A 139 -3.50 -1.51 8.48
C ASN A 139 -4.63 -1.22 7.48
N SER A 140 -4.56 -1.78 6.28
CA SER A 140 -5.60 -1.60 5.25
C SER A 140 -6.95 -2.17 5.71
N TYR A 141 -6.99 -3.38 6.30
CA TYR A 141 -8.24 -3.96 6.77
C TYR A 141 -8.88 -3.12 7.88
N ARG A 142 -8.10 -2.68 8.88
CA ARG A 142 -8.62 -1.80 9.92
C ARG A 142 -9.19 -0.52 9.35
N CYS A 143 -8.40 0.16 8.54
CA CYS A 143 -8.74 1.44 7.95
C CYS A 143 -10.01 1.35 7.10
N TYR A 144 -10.10 0.33 6.22
CA TYR A 144 -11.23 0.17 5.32
C TYR A 144 -12.49 -0.32 6.01
N LEU A 145 -12.38 -1.21 7.00
CA LEU A 145 -13.53 -1.61 7.83
C LEU A 145 -14.06 -0.43 8.65
N THR A 146 -13.18 0.40 9.19
CA THR A 146 -13.58 1.65 9.86
C THR A 146 -14.31 2.58 8.89
N ALA A 147 -13.79 2.75 7.68
CA ALA A 147 -14.42 3.59 6.65
C ALA A 147 -15.81 3.07 6.23
N VAL A 148 -16.00 1.76 6.16
CA VAL A 148 -17.31 1.13 5.93
C VAL A 148 -18.23 1.38 7.11
N ALA A 149 -17.79 1.08 8.34
CA ALA A 149 -18.59 1.18 9.55
C ALA A 149 -19.00 2.63 9.88
N LYS A 150 -18.14 3.60 9.61
CA LYS A 150 -18.41 5.03 9.79
C LYS A 150 -19.20 5.65 8.63
N GLY A 151 -19.49 4.90 7.59
CA GLY A 151 -20.22 5.38 6.42
C GLY A 151 -19.37 6.18 5.43
N TRP A 152 -18.10 6.48 5.72
CA TRP A 152 -17.22 7.32 4.91
C TRP A 152 -17.03 6.79 3.48
N LEU A 153 -16.92 5.45 3.34
CA LEU A 153 -16.75 4.80 2.04
C LEU A 153 -17.89 5.16 1.08
N TRP A 154 -19.12 5.26 1.57
CA TRP A 154 -20.30 5.44 0.72
C TRP A 154 -20.40 6.84 0.10
N HIS A 155 -19.66 7.80 0.62
CA HIS A 155 -19.56 9.16 0.07
C HIS A 155 -18.41 9.33 -0.94
N THR A 156 -17.58 8.30 -1.15
CA THR A 156 -16.49 8.34 -2.13
C THR A 156 -16.98 7.99 -3.55
N PRO A 157 -16.23 8.34 -4.61
CA PRO A 157 -16.51 7.91 -5.97
C PRO A 157 -16.55 6.39 -6.15
N PHE A 158 -17.26 5.92 -7.17
CA PHE A 158 -17.47 4.50 -7.44
C PHE A 158 -16.18 3.69 -7.55
N ILE A 159 -15.15 4.25 -8.20
CA ILE A 159 -13.84 3.59 -8.37
C ILE A 159 -13.18 3.29 -7.01
N THR A 160 -13.28 4.20 -6.06
CA THR A 160 -12.75 4.01 -4.71
C THR A 160 -13.56 2.98 -3.92
N LYS A 161 -14.91 3.05 -4.01
CA LYS A 161 -15.80 2.07 -3.38
C LYS A 161 -15.46 0.65 -3.82
N ILE A 162 -15.44 0.41 -5.13
CA ILE A 162 -15.20 -0.94 -5.66
C ILE A 162 -13.80 -1.45 -5.32
N THR A 163 -12.80 -0.57 -5.37
CA THR A 163 -11.41 -0.95 -5.04
C THR A 163 -11.28 -1.34 -3.56
N VAL A 164 -11.88 -0.58 -2.66
CA VAL A 164 -11.85 -0.87 -1.22
C VAL A 164 -12.63 -2.14 -0.90
N LEU A 165 -13.84 -2.30 -1.44
CA LEU A 165 -14.65 -3.50 -1.25
C LEU A 165 -13.95 -4.75 -1.80
N GLN A 166 -13.33 -4.65 -2.98
CA GLN A 166 -12.53 -5.75 -3.55
C GLN A 166 -11.38 -6.15 -2.62
N MET A 167 -10.70 -5.18 -2.00
CA MET A 167 -9.62 -5.47 -1.04
C MET A 167 -10.15 -6.18 0.21
N LEU A 168 -11.31 -5.78 0.74
CA LEU A 168 -11.92 -6.40 1.90
C LEU A 168 -12.44 -7.82 1.63
N VAL A 169 -13.02 -8.05 0.44
CA VAL A 169 -13.56 -9.37 0.05
C VAL A 169 -12.45 -10.34 -0.38
N THR A 170 -11.31 -9.85 -0.84
CA THR A 170 -10.20 -10.69 -1.36
C THR A 170 -9.77 -11.82 -0.40
N PRO A 171 -9.55 -11.62 0.91
CA PRO A 171 -9.16 -12.73 1.80
C PRO A 171 -10.22 -13.81 1.89
N ILE A 172 -11.50 -13.45 1.83
CA ILE A 172 -12.64 -14.40 1.88
C ILE A 172 -12.67 -15.23 0.59
N THR A 173 -12.66 -14.58 -0.57
CA THR A 173 -12.69 -15.28 -1.86
C THR A 173 -11.47 -16.16 -2.06
N MET A 174 -10.30 -15.72 -1.61
CA MET A 174 -9.08 -16.52 -1.64
C MET A 174 -9.17 -17.73 -0.69
N GLY A 175 -9.71 -17.55 0.52
CA GLY A 175 -9.95 -18.64 1.47
C GLY A 175 -10.92 -19.68 0.93
N LEU A 176 -12.04 -19.24 0.36
CA LEU A 176 -13.00 -20.12 -0.30
C LEU A 176 -12.39 -20.88 -1.49
N SER A 177 -11.53 -20.22 -2.28
CA SER A 177 -10.84 -20.87 -3.41
C SER A 177 -9.92 -21.98 -2.94
N ILE A 178 -9.19 -21.80 -1.83
CA ILE A 178 -8.37 -22.88 -1.24
C ILE A 178 -9.25 -24.01 -0.71
N TYR A 179 -10.28 -23.65 0.06
CA TYR A 179 -11.21 -24.65 0.58
C TYR A 179 -11.74 -25.53 -0.56
N TYR A 180 -12.17 -24.89 -1.66
CA TYR A 180 -12.69 -25.59 -2.83
C TYR A 180 -11.62 -26.48 -3.48
N LEU A 181 -10.38 -26.01 -3.63
CA LEU A 181 -9.27 -26.80 -4.17
C LEU A 181 -8.93 -28.02 -3.32
N ILE A 182 -9.02 -27.92 -2.00
CA ILE A 182 -8.67 -29.01 -1.08
C ILE A 182 -9.82 -30.03 -0.94
N PHE A 183 -11.05 -29.55 -0.77
CA PHE A 183 -12.18 -30.39 -0.35
C PHE A 183 -13.13 -30.78 -1.48
N ALA A 184 -13.18 -30.08 -2.60
CA ALA A 184 -14.07 -30.38 -3.71
C ALA A 184 -13.62 -31.58 -4.56
N ARG A 185 -12.60 -32.35 -4.09
CA ARG A 185 -12.05 -33.52 -4.81
C ARG A 185 -11.82 -33.26 -6.31
N LEU A 186 -11.38 -32.05 -6.63
CA LEU A 186 -10.96 -31.75 -7.99
C LEU A 186 -9.81 -32.68 -8.32
N ASN A 187 -10.02 -33.64 -9.22
CA ASN A 187 -8.96 -34.41 -9.83
C ASN A 187 -8.11 -33.42 -10.64
N LEU A 188 -7.21 -32.72 -9.93
CA LEU A 188 -6.26 -31.81 -10.56
C LEU A 188 -5.29 -32.65 -11.39
N THR A 189 -5.64 -32.83 -12.65
CA THR A 189 -4.72 -33.40 -13.63
C THR A 189 -3.52 -32.45 -13.76
N VAL A 190 -2.38 -32.95 -14.19
CA VAL A 190 -1.20 -32.14 -14.50
C VAL A 190 -1.57 -30.99 -15.44
N ILE A 191 -2.44 -31.24 -16.42
CA ILE A 191 -2.96 -30.23 -17.35
C ILE A 191 -3.73 -29.12 -16.59
N GLY A 192 -4.57 -29.48 -15.62
CA GLY A 192 -5.31 -28.53 -14.80
C GLY A 192 -4.39 -27.64 -13.97
N ILE A 193 -3.34 -28.19 -13.38
CA ILE A 193 -2.33 -27.43 -12.62
C ILE A 193 -1.61 -26.44 -13.54
N VAL A 194 -1.16 -26.89 -14.71
CA VAL A 194 -0.50 -26.04 -15.71
C VAL A 194 -1.43 -24.94 -16.18
N ALA A 195 -2.71 -25.23 -16.45
CA ALA A 195 -3.69 -24.24 -16.85
C ALA A 195 -3.92 -23.15 -15.77
N VAL A 196 -4.00 -23.54 -14.49
CA VAL A 196 -4.11 -22.58 -13.37
C VAL A 196 -2.89 -21.68 -13.29
N PHE A 197 -1.68 -22.25 -13.43
CA PHE A 197 -0.44 -21.46 -13.43
C PHE A 197 -0.38 -20.51 -14.62
N ALA A 198 -0.70 -20.98 -15.81
CA ALA A 198 -0.77 -20.15 -17.02
C ALA A 198 -1.76 -19.00 -16.86
N TRP A 199 -2.94 -19.26 -16.30
CA TRP A 199 -3.95 -18.24 -15.98
C TRP A 199 -3.44 -17.19 -14.99
N LEU A 200 -2.74 -17.62 -13.94
CA LEU A 200 -2.16 -16.70 -12.94
C LEU A 200 -1.06 -15.82 -13.56
N ILE A 201 -0.19 -16.39 -14.39
CA ILE A 201 0.85 -15.66 -15.12
C ILE A 201 0.20 -14.62 -16.06
N LEU A 202 -0.76 -15.05 -16.87
CA LEU A 202 -1.48 -14.17 -17.79
C LEU A 202 -2.19 -13.03 -17.05
N GLY A 203 -2.92 -13.36 -15.98
CA GLY A 203 -3.62 -12.37 -15.15
C GLY A 203 -2.66 -11.37 -14.48
N ARG A 204 -1.43 -11.80 -14.14
CA ARG A 204 -0.39 -10.89 -13.64
C ARG A 204 0.17 -10.00 -14.73
N GLY A 205 0.40 -10.55 -15.92
CA GLY A 205 0.84 -9.80 -17.09
C GLY A 205 -0.16 -8.70 -17.48
N ILE A 206 -1.44 -9.05 -17.59
CA ILE A 206 -2.51 -8.10 -17.92
C ILE A 206 -2.59 -6.98 -16.88
N ARG A 207 -2.58 -7.32 -15.58
CA ARG A 207 -2.64 -6.31 -14.50
C ARG A 207 -1.40 -5.45 -14.40
N GLY A 208 -0.26 -5.93 -14.86
CA GLY A 208 1.01 -5.20 -14.83
C GLY A 208 1.44 -4.67 -16.20
N ILE A 209 0.52 -4.50 -17.15
CA ILE A 209 0.85 -4.06 -18.49
C ILE A 209 1.55 -2.69 -18.50
N SER A 210 1.17 -1.80 -17.60
CA SER A 210 1.79 -0.49 -17.43
C SER A 210 3.25 -0.63 -16.96
N ASN A 211 3.52 -1.57 -16.04
CA ASN A 211 4.89 -1.91 -15.63
C ASN A 211 5.69 -2.54 -16.76
N LEU A 212 5.09 -3.45 -17.54
CA LEU A 212 5.77 -4.09 -18.68
C LEU A 212 6.11 -3.10 -19.79
N ARG A 213 5.33 -2.04 -19.96
CA ARG A 213 5.67 -0.95 -20.89
C ARG A 213 6.90 -0.16 -20.46
N GLU A 214 7.06 0.10 -19.15
CA GLU A 214 8.24 0.77 -18.61
C GLU A 214 9.44 -0.18 -18.48
N HIS A 215 9.20 -1.45 -18.15
CA HIS A 215 10.22 -2.47 -17.89
C HIS A 215 9.91 -3.80 -18.60
N PRO A 216 10.10 -3.93 -19.92
CA PRO A 216 9.72 -5.14 -20.68
C PRO A 216 10.38 -6.42 -20.18
N LYS A 217 11.61 -6.33 -19.68
CA LYS A 217 12.36 -7.49 -19.14
C LYS A 217 11.70 -8.12 -17.90
N ASP A 218 10.78 -7.41 -17.23
CA ASP A 218 10.06 -7.91 -16.06
C ASP A 218 9.05 -9.03 -16.43
N ILE A 219 8.83 -9.30 -17.71
CA ILE A 219 8.08 -10.48 -18.14
C ILE A 219 8.69 -11.78 -17.57
N LEU A 220 10.00 -11.81 -17.38
CA LEU A 220 10.73 -12.96 -16.84
C LEU A 220 10.44 -13.22 -15.35
N ILE A 221 9.94 -12.23 -14.61
CA ILE A 221 9.57 -12.41 -13.19
C ILE A 221 8.10 -12.84 -13.01
N LEU A 222 7.29 -12.88 -14.06
CA LEU A 222 5.87 -13.27 -13.97
C LEU A 222 5.66 -14.65 -13.33
N PRO A 223 6.44 -15.71 -13.63
CA PRO A 223 6.30 -16.98 -12.95
C PRO A 223 6.56 -16.88 -11.44
N VAL A 224 7.59 -16.11 -11.03
CA VAL A 224 7.89 -15.87 -9.62
C VAL A 224 6.75 -15.11 -8.95
N LEU A 225 6.16 -14.12 -9.62
CA LEU A 225 5.01 -13.37 -9.12
C LEU A 225 3.77 -14.27 -8.97
N ALA A 226 3.49 -15.15 -9.94
CA ALA A 226 2.38 -16.10 -9.86
C ALA A 226 2.53 -17.04 -8.66
N PHE A 227 3.73 -17.59 -8.48
CA PHE A 227 4.09 -18.43 -7.34
C PHE A 227 3.99 -17.67 -6.01
N ALA A 228 4.53 -16.45 -5.95
CA ALA A 228 4.46 -15.61 -4.76
C ALA A 228 3.02 -15.24 -4.37
N VAL A 229 2.09 -15.15 -5.32
CA VAL A 229 0.67 -14.92 -5.02
C VAL A 229 0.05 -16.10 -4.29
N ILE A 230 0.30 -17.31 -4.73
CA ILE A 230 -0.28 -18.52 -4.12
C ILE A 230 0.34 -18.77 -2.75
N LEU A 231 1.67 -18.83 -2.67
CA LEU A 231 2.37 -19.28 -1.46
C LEU A 231 2.61 -18.17 -0.43
N VAL A 232 2.57 -16.91 -0.84
CA VAL A 232 2.93 -15.79 0.04
C VAL A 232 1.75 -14.84 0.25
N ALA A 233 1.17 -14.31 -0.83
CA ALA A 233 0.15 -13.27 -0.68
C ALA A 233 -1.13 -13.79 -0.04
N LEU A 234 -1.52 -15.02 -0.35
CA LEU A 234 -2.72 -15.65 0.18
C LEU A 234 -2.63 -15.92 1.70
N PRO A 235 -1.60 -16.67 2.21
CA PRO A 235 -1.44 -16.84 3.66
C PRO A 235 -1.30 -15.51 4.39
N ILE A 236 -0.58 -14.54 3.82
CA ILE A 236 -0.44 -13.20 4.42
C ILE A 236 -1.79 -12.51 4.57
N LYS A 237 -2.63 -12.53 3.53
CA LYS A 237 -3.93 -11.86 3.57
C LYS A 237 -4.87 -12.49 4.58
N LEU A 238 -4.98 -13.82 4.61
CA LEU A 238 -5.78 -14.55 5.59
C LEU A 238 -5.27 -14.30 7.01
N TYR A 239 -3.97 -14.47 7.25
CA TYR A 239 -3.37 -14.20 8.54
C TYR A 239 -3.55 -12.76 9.01
N ALA A 240 -3.35 -11.79 8.11
CA ALA A 240 -3.53 -10.38 8.43
C ALA A 240 -5.00 -10.05 8.73
N PHE A 241 -5.94 -10.64 8.02
CA PHE A 241 -7.37 -10.47 8.25
C PHE A 241 -7.77 -11.01 9.64
N CYS A 242 -7.38 -12.24 9.98
CA CYS A 242 -7.66 -12.82 11.29
C CYS A 242 -6.92 -12.15 12.46
N THR A 243 -5.84 -11.41 12.18
CA THR A 243 -5.00 -10.78 13.21
C THR A 243 -4.93 -9.26 13.08
N MET A 244 -5.89 -8.64 12.41
CA MET A 244 -5.90 -7.19 12.18
C MET A 244 -5.99 -6.34 13.45
N ASN A 245 -6.50 -6.91 14.55
CA ASN A 245 -6.55 -6.26 15.85
C ASN A 245 -5.17 -6.16 16.54
N LYS A 246 -4.14 -6.89 16.05
CA LYS A 246 -2.78 -6.78 16.59
C LYS A 246 -2.13 -5.50 16.07
N GLN A 247 -1.73 -4.62 17.00
CA GLN A 247 -1.08 -3.35 16.75
C GLN A 247 0.45 -3.49 16.91
N GLY A 248 1.21 -2.71 16.20
CA GLY A 248 2.66 -2.63 16.37
C GLY A 248 3.43 -2.35 15.09
N TRP A 249 4.63 -1.81 15.25
CA TRP A 249 5.60 -1.54 14.19
C TRP A 249 6.50 -2.76 13.98
N LEU A 250 6.08 -3.70 13.15
CA LEU A 250 6.81 -4.96 12.91
C LEU A 250 8.15 -4.78 12.16
N THR A 251 8.42 -3.60 11.59
CA THR A 251 9.49 -3.40 10.61
C THR A 251 10.53 -2.35 11.00
N ARG A 252 10.39 -1.63 12.14
CA ARG A 252 11.35 -0.59 12.53
C ARG A 252 12.81 -1.06 12.58
N HIS A 253 13.08 -2.32 12.95
CA HIS A 253 14.41 -2.89 12.96
C HIS A 253 14.80 -3.64 11.68
N ALA A 254 13.83 -4.03 10.86
CA ALA A 254 14.07 -4.76 9.61
C ALA A 254 14.39 -3.84 8.42
N ASP A 255 13.88 -2.61 8.45
CA ASP A 255 14.14 -1.59 7.42
C ASP A 255 15.50 -0.90 7.61
N GLN A 256 16.16 -1.07 8.78
CA GLN A 256 17.51 -0.55 9.06
C GLN A 256 18.63 -1.38 8.41
N ILE A 257 18.32 -2.54 7.88
CA ILE A 257 19.29 -3.39 7.21
C ILE A 257 19.18 -3.14 5.70
N GLY A 258 19.62 -1.98 5.26
CA GLY A 258 20.17 -1.83 3.94
C GLY A 258 21.43 -2.69 3.87
N GLY A 259 21.57 -3.52 2.83
CA GLY A 259 22.63 -4.53 2.74
C GLY A 259 24.09 -4.03 2.68
N ASP A 260 24.39 -2.81 3.04
CA ASP A 260 25.73 -2.20 2.97
C ASP A 260 26.26 -1.68 4.30
N GLY A 261 25.75 -2.16 5.45
CA GLY A 261 26.37 -1.87 6.75
C GLY A 261 26.41 -0.38 7.15
N GLN A 262 25.84 0.52 6.39
CA GLN A 262 25.68 1.90 6.78
C GLN A 262 24.48 2.01 7.73
N SER A 263 24.78 1.95 9.02
CA SER A 263 23.88 2.48 10.04
C SER A 263 23.64 3.95 9.71
N PHE A 264 22.44 4.30 9.25
CA PHE A 264 22.00 5.68 9.38
C PHE A 264 21.96 5.96 10.88
N THR A 265 22.97 6.61 11.37
CA THR A 265 23.01 7.20 12.70
C THR A 265 21.72 8.03 12.79
N THR A 266 20.89 7.72 13.77
CA THR A 266 19.79 8.59 14.17
C THR A 266 20.34 10.00 14.23
N LEU A 267 19.82 10.89 13.38
CA LEU A 267 20.07 12.32 13.51
C LEU A 267 19.73 12.65 14.96
N ASP A 268 20.75 13.09 15.67
CA ASP A 268 20.68 13.41 17.08
C ASP A 268 19.55 14.43 17.25
N THR A 269 18.52 14.08 17.99
CA THR A 269 17.37 14.96 18.28
C THR A 269 17.79 16.31 18.86
N ALA A 270 18.98 16.39 19.43
CA ALA A 270 19.59 17.62 19.93
C ALA A 270 19.97 18.63 18.82
N THR A 271 20.18 18.20 17.58
CA THR A 271 20.55 19.09 16.47
C THR A 271 19.32 19.70 15.78
N VAL A 272 18.16 19.02 15.85
CA VAL A 272 16.91 19.50 15.24
C VAL A 272 16.27 20.60 16.11
N GLU A 273 16.37 20.52 17.43
CA GLU A 273 15.85 21.56 18.33
C GLU A 273 16.55 22.90 18.21
N ARG A 274 17.82 22.93 17.80
CA ARG A 274 18.58 24.17 17.61
C ARG A 274 18.28 24.91 16.29
N SER A 275 17.74 24.24 15.29
CA SER A 275 17.42 24.85 13.99
C SER A 275 15.99 25.39 13.87
N VAL A 276 15.15 25.14 14.86
CA VAL A 276 13.74 25.61 14.88
C VAL A 276 13.59 26.89 15.71
N ILE A 277 14.63 27.31 16.43
CA ILE A 277 14.64 28.49 17.32
C ILE A 277 15.56 29.63 16.78
N ALA A 278 16.11 29.47 15.58
CA ALA A 278 16.89 30.52 14.92
C ALA A 278 16.09 31.19 13.78
#